data_716856ada689948b220bd1a45820b6d3
#
_entry.id   716856ada689948b220bd1a45820b6d3
#
_cell.length_a   1.000
_cell.length_b   1.000
_cell.length_c   1.000
_cell.angle_alpha   90.00
_cell.angle_beta   90.00
_cell.angle_gamma   90.00
#
_symmetry.space_group_name_H-M   'P 1'
#
loop_
_entity.id
_entity.type
_entity.pdbx_description
1 polymer ?
#
loop_
_entity_poly.entity_id
_entity_poly.type
_entity_poly.pdbx_seq_one_letter_code
_entity_poly.pdbx_strand_id
1 'polypeptide(L)'
;MIAQDMRGSGVHAAMLAKQGIISEKDCEDILSGLASIADDLASGALTIDPNAEDVHTFVEQTLTARIGDAGKRLHTGRSRNDQVALDIRLTLRDYSKTLQAYIVELVRVLCKKAAENTASVMPGYTHLQRAQPITFGHALMAYAWMLLRDLQRFEDATARMDAQCPLGSGALAGTTYPLDRQFTAEKLGFAAPCPNSLDGVSDRDFCIELANAISICMMHLS
;
A
#
# COMPACT_ATOMS: atom_id res chain seq x y z
N MET A 1 3.65 7.37 -2.77
CA MET A 1 3.77 6.56 -4.00
C MET A 1 5.21 6.38 -4.49
N ILE A 2 6.07 7.41 -4.47
CA ILE A 2 7.46 7.31 -4.98
C ILE A 2 8.31 6.22 -4.28
N ALA A 3 8.17 6.04 -2.97
CA ALA A 3 8.86 4.98 -2.23
C ALA A 3 8.40 3.57 -2.66
N GLN A 4 7.13 3.44 -3.01
CA GLN A 4 6.54 2.19 -3.50
C GLN A 4 7.01 1.88 -4.92
N ASP A 5 7.09 2.89 -5.78
CA ASP A 5 7.65 2.75 -7.13
C ASP A 5 9.11 2.28 -7.07
N MET A 6 9.95 2.94 -6.25
CA MET A 6 11.34 2.51 -6.07
C MET A 6 11.46 1.09 -5.51
N ARG A 7 10.58 0.69 -4.58
CA ARG A 7 10.52 -0.70 -4.06
C ARG A 7 10.14 -1.69 -5.15
N GLY A 8 9.09 -1.40 -5.93
CA GLY A 8 8.67 -2.21 -7.08
C GLY A 8 9.75 -2.33 -8.14
N SER A 9 10.38 -1.20 -8.48
CA SER A 9 11.48 -1.11 -9.44
C SER A 9 12.71 -1.90 -8.99
N GLY A 10 13.09 -1.84 -7.72
CA GLY A 10 14.20 -2.62 -7.17
C GLY A 10 13.97 -4.13 -7.26
N VAL A 11 12.76 -4.60 -6.91
CA VAL A 11 12.41 -6.03 -7.05
C VAL A 11 12.36 -6.45 -8.51
N HIS A 12 11.87 -5.58 -9.40
CA HIS A 12 11.88 -5.85 -10.84
C HIS A 12 13.30 -6.00 -11.40
N ALA A 13 14.22 -5.09 -11.04
CA ALA A 13 15.63 -5.19 -11.43
C ALA A 13 16.27 -6.49 -10.94
N ALA A 14 16.02 -6.87 -9.67
CA ALA A 14 16.53 -8.14 -9.12
C ALA A 14 15.97 -9.36 -9.87
N MET A 15 14.70 -9.33 -10.27
CA MET A 15 14.07 -10.37 -11.10
C MET A 15 14.71 -10.43 -12.49
N LEU A 16 14.93 -9.29 -13.15
CA LEU A 16 15.56 -9.23 -14.46
C LEU A 16 16.99 -9.83 -14.45
N ALA A 17 17.78 -9.53 -13.42
CA ALA A 17 19.10 -10.10 -13.25
C ALA A 17 19.05 -11.61 -12.99
N LYS A 18 18.16 -12.06 -12.09
CA LYS A 18 17.94 -13.49 -11.82
C LYS A 18 17.61 -14.28 -13.08
N GLN A 19 16.88 -13.68 -14.01
CA GLN A 19 16.50 -14.28 -15.29
C GLN A 19 17.56 -14.07 -16.40
N GLY A 20 18.69 -13.43 -16.10
CA GLY A 20 19.76 -13.15 -17.06
C GLY A 20 19.36 -12.15 -18.16
N ILE A 21 18.30 -11.37 -17.94
CA ILE A 21 17.81 -10.34 -18.89
C ILE A 21 18.69 -9.09 -18.84
N ILE A 22 19.15 -8.74 -17.63
CA ILE A 22 20.20 -7.73 -17.41
C ILE A 22 21.36 -8.36 -16.65
N SER A 23 22.53 -7.72 -16.67
CA SER A 23 23.67 -8.20 -15.90
C SER A 23 23.49 -7.98 -14.40
N GLU A 24 24.21 -8.77 -13.56
CA GLU A 24 24.25 -8.54 -12.12
C GLU A 24 24.76 -7.13 -11.79
N LYS A 25 25.76 -6.64 -12.56
CA LYS A 25 26.27 -5.28 -12.41
C LYS A 25 25.21 -4.21 -12.70
N ASP A 26 24.42 -4.37 -13.74
CA ASP A 26 23.31 -3.43 -14.02
C ASP A 26 22.32 -3.41 -12.87
N CYS A 27 22.02 -4.58 -12.28
CA CYS A 27 21.12 -4.68 -11.12
C CYS A 27 21.71 -3.95 -9.91
N GLU A 28 22.98 -4.16 -9.59
CA GLU A 28 23.66 -3.48 -8.48
C GLU A 28 23.66 -1.95 -8.69
N ASP A 29 23.99 -1.49 -9.87
CA ASP A 29 23.98 -0.07 -10.23
C ASP A 29 22.57 0.53 -10.08
N ILE A 30 21.52 -0.17 -10.53
CA ILE A 30 20.12 0.24 -10.39
C ILE A 30 19.72 0.31 -8.91
N LEU A 31 19.99 -0.73 -8.12
CA LEU A 31 19.62 -0.76 -6.71
C LEU A 31 20.32 0.35 -5.92
N SER A 32 21.62 0.55 -6.16
CA SER A 32 22.40 1.62 -5.54
C SER A 32 21.88 3.01 -5.95
N GLY A 33 21.56 3.18 -7.24
CA GLY A 33 20.99 4.42 -7.76
C GLY A 33 19.63 4.76 -7.14
N LEU A 34 18.73 3.76 -7.03
CA LEU A 34 17.41 3.94 -6.37
C LEU A 34 17.56 4.27 -4.88
N ALA A 35 18.49 3.61 -4.16
CA ALA A 35 18.77 3.92 -2.76
C ALA A 35 19.27 5.35 -2.60
N SER A 36 20.22 5.79 -3.45
CA SER A 36 20.71 7.17 -3.43
C SER A 36 19.61 8.20 -3.72
N ILE A 37 18.67 7.91 -4.63
CA ILE A 37 17.49 8.77 -4.88
C ILE A 37 16.60 8.86 -3.64
N ALA A 38 16.36 7.74 -2.96
CA ALA A 38 15.55 7.70 -1.75
C ALA A 38 16.16 8.54 -0.62
N ASP A 39 17.49 8.42 -0.41
CA ASP A 39 18.22 9.18 0.61
C ASP A 39 18.19 10.70 0.33
N ASP A 40 18.39 11.09 -0.93
CA ASP A 40 18.35 12.50 -1.33
C ASP A 40 16.95 13.11 -1.20
N LEU A 41 15.90 12.35 -1.51
CA LEU A 41 14.50 12.75 -1.28
C LEU A 41 14.20 12.90 0.21
N ALA A 42 14.67 11.97 1.03
CA ALA A 42 14.47 12.00 2.48
C ALA A 42 15.19 13.16 3.16
N SER A 43 16.39 13.49 2.69
CA SER A 43 17.19 14.62 3.20
C SER A 43 16.78 15.99 2.64
N GLY A 44 15.94 16.01 1.58
CA GLY A 44 15.59 17.24 0.87
C GLY A 44 16.66 17.74 -0.11
N ALA A 45 17.72 16.97 -0.34
CA ALA A 45 18.75 17.29 -1.34
C ALA A 45 18.22 17.16 -2.78
N LEU A 46 17.20 16.32 -2.97
CA LEU A 46 16.45 16.17 -4.21
C LEU A 46 14.99 16.52 -3.96
N THR A 47 14.38 17.26 -4.87
CA THR A 47 12.93 17.55 -4.87
C THR A 47 12.31 17.01 -6.15
N ILE A 48 11.05 16.53 -6.05
CA ILE A 48 10.31 16.07 -7.22
C ILE A 48 10.06 17.27 -8.14
N ASP A 49 10.46 17.15 -9.40
CA ASP A 49 10.16 18.18 -10.41
C ASP A 49 8.63 18.27 -10.62
N PRO A 50 8.00 19.43 -10.35
CA PRO A 50 6.58 19.62 -10.55
C PRO A 50 6.15 19.55 -12.03
N ASN A 51 7.11 19.64 -12.98
CA ASN A 51 6.85 19.50 -14.42
C ASN A 51 7.05 18.07 -14.92
N ALA A 52 7.49 17.13 -14.08
CA ALA A 52 7.54 15.72 -14.47
C ALA A 52 6.14 15.20 -14.73
N GLU A 53 5.97 14.38 -15.77
CA GLU A 53 4.68 13.80 -16.16
C GLU A 53 4.05 13.01 -15.00
N ASP A 54 4.88 12.20 -14.32
CA ASP A 54 4.52 11.43 -13.13
C ASP A 54 5.76 11.11 -12.27
N VAL A 55 5.52 10.50 -11.10
CA VAL A 55 6.61 10.09 -10.18
C VAL A 55 7.52 9.02 -10.79
N HIS A 56 6.97 8.18 -11.66
CA HIS A 56 7.70 7.08 -12.30
C HIS A 56 8.69 7.64 -13.33
N THR A 57 8.25 8.57 -14.16
CA THR A 57 9.09 9.30 -15.12
C THR A 57 10.20 10.05 -14.40
N PHE A 58 9.88 10.72 -13.29
CA PHE A 58 10.87 11.42 -12.46
C PHE A 58 11.96 10.45 -11.95
N VAL A 59 11.57 9.29 -11.39
CA VAL A 59 12.53 8.30 -10.88
C VAL A 59 13.38 7.74 -12.01
N GLU A 60 12.79 7.35 -13.14
CA GLU A 60 13.51 6.78 -14.30
C GLU A 60 14.50 7.78 -14.90
N GLN A 61 14.11 9.04 -15.06
CA GLN A 61 15.00 10.09 -15.58
C GLN A 61 16.14 10.40 -14.61
N THR A 62 15.84 10.54 -13.32
CA THR A 62 16.84 10.80 -12.28
C THR A 62 17.82 9.63 -12.18
N LEU A 63 17.32 8.38 -12.19
CA LEU A 63 18.15 7.19 -12.17
C LEU A 63 19.07 7.15 -13.41
N THR A 64 18.51 7.35 -14.61
CA THR A 64 19.28 7.35 -15.86
C THR A 64 20.34 8.44 -15.88
N ALA A 65 20.05 9.61 -15.35
CA ALA A 65 21.05 10.69 -15.22
C ALA A 65 22.22 10.30 -14.30
N ARG A 66 21.98 9.48 -13.26
CA ARG A 66 23.01 9.05 -12.30
C ARG A 66 23.84 7.87 -12.79
N ILE A 67 23.23 6.87 -13.40
CA ILE A 67 23.87 5.59 -13.74
C ILE A 67 23.93 5.29 -15.23
N GLY A 68 23.45 6.20 -16.08
CA GLY A 68 23.54 6.08 -17.55
C GLY A 68 22.67 4.95 -18.11
N ASP A 69 23.24 4.16 -19.03
CA ASP A 69 22.48 3.12 -19.77
C ASP A 69 21.93 1.99 -18.89
N ALA A 70 22.54 1.71 -17.75
CA ALA A 70 21.98 0.75 -16.77
C ALA A 70 20.57 1.19 -16.30
N GLY A 71 20.36 2.49 -16.08
CA GLY A 71 19.05 3.03 -15.69
C GLY A 71 17.96 2.81 -16.72
N LYS A 72 18.29 2.89 -18.01
CA LYS A 72 17.34 2.62 -19.12
C LYS A 72 16.88 1.16 -19.17
N ARG A 73 17.72 0.22 -18.70
CA ARG A 73 17.39 -1.22 -18.67
C ARG A 73 16.35 -1.59 -17.61
N LEU A 74 16.13 -0.73 -16.62
CA LEU A 74 15.11 -0.95 -15.58
C LEU A 74 13.71 -1.16 -16.16
N HIS A 75 13.37 -0.52 -17.28
CA HIS A 75 12.04 -0.64 -17.89
C HIS A 75 11.85 -1.91 -18.74
N THR A 76 12.88 -2.75 -18.89
CA THR A 76 12.83 -3.95 -19.72
C THR A 76 11.71 -4.90 -19.25
N GLY A 77 10.87 -5.35 -20.19
CA GLY A 77 9.78 -6.29 -19.92
C GLY A 77 8.64 -5.74 -19.03
N ARG A 78 8.60 -4.44 -18.77
CA ARG A 78 7.59 -3.74 -17.97
C ARG A 78 6.83 -2.72 -18.80
N SER A 79 5.60 -2.43 -18.41
CA SER A 79 4.82 -1.31 -18.91
C SER A 79 4.53 -0.33 -17.79
N ARG A 80 4.26 0.92 -18.12
CA ARG A 80 3.71 1.89 -17.15
C ARG A 80 2.41 1.38 -16.55
N ASN A 81 1.60 0.60 -17.29
CA ASN A 81 0.31 0.10 -16.83
C ASN A 81 0.44 -0.86 -15.64
N ASP A 82 1.29 -1.90 -15.71
CA ASP A 82 1.47 -2.84 -14.60
C ASP A 82 2.30 -2.23 -13.46
N GLN A 83 3.20 -1.30 -13.74
CA GLN A 83 3.92 -0.51 -12.75
C GLN A 83 2.96 0.34 -11.90
N VAL A 84 2.10 1.15 -12.51
CA VAL A 84 1.12 1.99 -11.81
C VAL A 84 0.12 1.13 -11.02
N ALA A 85 -0.37 0.02 -11.59
CA ALA A 85 -1.26 -0.89 -10.89
C ALA A 85 -0.61 -1.47 -9.61
N LEU A 86 0.68 -1.83 -9.68
CA LEU A 86 1.46 -2.25 -8.52
C LEU A 86 1.58 -1.14 -7.48
N ASP A 87 1.98 0.05 -7.90
CA ASP A 87 2.34 1.14 -6.99
C ASP A 87 1.13 1.67 -6.22
N ILE A 88 -0.05 1.70 -6.86
CA ILE A 88 -1.31 2.01 -6.18
C ILE A 88 -1.60 0.95 -5.10
N ARG A 89 -1.48 -0.36 -5.42
CA ARG A 89 -1.69 -1.44 -4.44
C ARG A 89 -0.73 -1.32 -3.25
N LEU A 90 0.57 -1.14 -3.51
CA LEU A 90 1.58 -0.99 -2.47
C LEU A 90 1.32 0.24 -1.60
N THR A 91 0.94 1.36 -2.21
CA THR A 91 0.65 2.62 -1.49
C THR A 91 -0.57 2.47 -0.58
N LEU A 92 -1.67 1.94 -1.10
CA LEU A 92 -2.90 1.76 -0.33
C LEU A 92 -2.75 0.69 0.75
N ARG A 93 -1.95 -0.35 0.49
CA ARG A 93 -1.56 -1.35 1.50
C ARG A 93 -0.84 -0.71 2.69
N ASP A 94 0.16 0.14 2.41
CA ASP A 94 0.93 0.82 3.45
C ASP A 94 0.03 1.79 4.25
N TYR A 95 -0.87 2.52 3.59
CA TYR A 95 -1.87 3.37 4.26
C TYR A 95 -2.85 2.56 5.10
N SER A 96 -3.37 1.44 4.57
CA SER A 96 -4.28 0.56 5.32
C SER A 96 -3.63 0.05 6.60
N LYS A 97 -2.39 -0.41 6.55
CA LYS A 97 -1.63 -0.86 7.74
C LYS A 97 -1.45 0.27 8.77
N THR A 98 -1.20 1.49 8.31
CA THR A 98 -1.08 2.66 9.20
C THR A 98 -2.42 2.96 9.88
N LEU A 99 -3.53 2.94 9.12
CA LEU A 99 -4.87 3.14 9.68
C LEU A 99 -5.25 2.05 10.69
N GLN A 100 -4.94 0.79 10.40
CA GLN A 100 -5.13 -0.33 11.33
C GLN A 100 -4.39 -0.10 12.66
N ALA A 101 -3.14 0.38 12.59
CA ALA A 101 -2.37 0.70 13.80
C ALA A 101 -3.02 1.82 14.62
N TYR A 102 -3.53 2.87 13.98
CA TYR A 102 -4.25 3.96 14.66
C TYR A 102 -5.56 3.50 15.30
N ILE A 103 -6.32 2.62 14.62
CA ILE A 103 -7.54 2.03 15.18
C ILE A 103 -7.22 1.21 16.43
N VAL A 104 -6.19 0.37 16.38
CA VAL A 104 -5.74 -0.42 17.54
C VAL A 104 -5.38 0.48 18.71
N GLU A 105 -4.66 1.56 18.47
CA GLU A 105 -4.28 2.50 19.52
C GLU A 105 -5.50 3.21 20.11
N LEU A 106 -6.44 3.65 19.28
CA LEU A 106 -7.69 4.27 19.76
C LEU A 106 -8.52 3.29 20.60
N VAL A 107 -8.63 2.03 20.18
CA VAL A 107 -9.31 0.98 20.95
C VAL A 107 -8.65 0.79 22.33
N ARG A 108 -7.32 0.78 22.41
CA ARG A 108 -6.59 0.70 23.69
C ARG A 108 -6.92 1.87 24.62
N VAL A 109 -6.96 3.09 24.07
CA VAL A 109 -7.33 4.28 24.85
C VAL A 109 -8.76 4.18 25.36
N LEU A 110 -9.72 3.76 24.52
CA LEU A 110 -11.10 3.56 24.91
C LEU A 110 -11.24 2.50 26.01
N CYS A 111 -10.57 1.37 25.89
CA CYS A 111 -10.58 0.32 26.91
C CYS A 111 -10.00 0.82 28.23
N LYS A 112 -8.89 1.55 28.21
CA LYS A 112 -8.31 2.16 29.41
C LYS A 112 -9.30 3.13 30.09
N LYS A 113 -9.89 4.04 29.32
CA LYS A 113 -10.88 4.99 29.82
C LYS A 113 -12.16 4.31 30.34
N ALA A 114 -12.60 3.25 29.69
CA ALA A 114 -13.74 2.46 30.14
C ALA A 114 -13.47 1.79 31.49
N ALA A 115 -12.27 1.23 31.69
CA ALA A 115 -11.88 0.62 32.98
C ALA A 115 -11.83 1.63 34.13
N GLU A 116 -11.40 2.86 33.86
CA GLU A 116 -11.39 3.97 34.84
C GLU A 116 -12.82 4.44 35.22
N ASN A 117 -13.84 4.08 34.44
CA ASN A 117 -15.22 4.62 34.55
C ASN A 117 -16.30 3.53 34.70
N THR A 118 -15.96 2.39 35.27
CA THR A 118 -16.88 1.26 35.45
C THR A 118 -18.03 1.55 36.43
N ALA A 119 -17.84 2.50 37.37
CA ALA A 119 -18.84 2.94 38.36
C ALA A 119 -19.43 4.33 38.05
N SER A 120 -19.01 5.00 36.99
CA SER A 120 -19.50 6.34 36.61
C SER A 120 -20.87 6.21 35.92
N VAL A 121 -21.96 6.32 36.70
CA VAL A 121 -23.34 6.18 36.22
C VAL A 121 -23.76 7.38 35.38
N MET A 122 -24.39 7.14 34.23
CA MET A 122 -24.97 8.14 33.34
C MET A 122 -26.31 7.65 32.75
N PRO A 123 -27.17 8.55 32.24
CA PRO A 123 -28.36 8.12 31.52
C PRO A 123 -28.00 7.57 30.15
N GLY A 124 -28.53 6.40 29.81
CA GLY A 124 -28.62 5.93 28.42
C GLY A 124 -29.84 6.57 27.74
N TYR A 125 -29.80 6.66 26.40
CA TYR A 125 -30.82 7.32 25.59
C TYR A 125 -31.39 6.39 24.56
N THR A 126 -32.71 6.47 24.36
CA THR A 126 -33.41 5.92 23.16
C THR A 126 -34.39 6.99 22.69
N HIS A 127 -34.55 7.12 21.36
CA HIS A 127 -35.43 8.12 20.76
C HIS A 127 -35.21 9.56 21.30
N LEU A 128 -33.96 9.91 21.59
CA LEU A 128 -33.54 11.18 22.20
C LEU A 128 -34.11 11.43 23.61
N GLN A 129 -34.66 10.39 24.25
CA GLN A 129 -35.21 10.45 25.61
C GLN A 129 -34.32 9.67 26.59
N ARG A 130 -34.27 10.12 27.84
CA ARG A 130 -33.60 9.36 28.92
C ARG A 130 -34.29 8.00 29.08
N ALA A 131 -33.49 6.94 29.08
CA ALA A 131 -33.99 5.57 29.24
C ALA A 131 -33.29 4.89 30.42
N GLN A 132 -32.61 3.77 30.18
CA GLN A 132 -31.95 3.01 31.25
C GLN A 132 -30.66 3.69 31.72
N PRO A 133 -30.30 3.60 33.00
CA PRO A 133 -28.99 3.97 33.48
C PRO A 133 -27.92 3.03 32.91
N ILE A 134 -26.82 3.60 32.50
CA ILE A 134 -25.61 2.88 32.03
C ILE A 134 -24.41 3.44 32.77
N THR A 135 -23.23 2.83 32.60
CA THR A 135 -21.97 3.45 32.99
C THR A 135 -21.29 4.12 31.84
N PHE A 136 -20.46 5.10 32.08
CA PHE A 136 -19.66 5.75 31.07
C PHE A 136 -18.69 4.74 30.42
N GLY A 137 -18.12 3.82 31.22
CA GLY A 137 -17.32 2.72 30.68
C GLY A 137 -18.09 1.86 29.71
N HIS A 138 -19.37 1.53 29.98
CA HIS A 138 -20.21 0.79 29.02
C HIS A 138 -20.45 1.56 27.72
N ALA A 139 -20.68 2.87 27.81
CA ALA A 139 -20.84 3.71 26.61
C ALA A 139 -19.55 3.75 25.74
N LEU A 140 -18.39 3.89 26.37
CA LEU A 140 -17.10 3.88 25.64
C LEU A 140 -16.83 2.55 24.95
N MET A 141 -17.22 1.43 25.58
CA MET A 141 -17.04 0.11 24.99
C MET A 141 -17.89 -0.12 23.72
N ALA A 142 -19.01 0.60 23.56
CA ALA A 142 -19.78 0.53 22.31
C ALA A 142 -18.93 1.02 21.12
N TYR A 143 -18.21 2.12 21.28
CA TYR A 143 -17.29 2.64 20.26
C TYR A 143 -16.09 1.69 20.02
N ALA A 144 -15.53 1.11 21.08
CA ALA A 144 -14.46 0.13 20.94
C ALA A 144 -14.91 -1.07 20.07
N TRP A 145 -16.13 -1.58 20.25
CA TRP A 145 -16.68 -2.66 19.44
C TRP A 145 -16.94 -2.24 17.98
N MET A 146 -17.35 -1.00 17.72
CA MET A 146 -17.48 -0.46 16.36
C MET A 146 -16.11 -0.47 15.66
N LEU A 147 -15.09 0.07 16.31
CA LEU A 147 -13.73 0.16 15.77
C LEU A 147 -13.06 -1.22 15.56
N LEU A 148 -13.35 -2.21 16.43
CA LEU A 148 -12.87 -3.59 16.20
C LEU A 148 -13.48 -4.21 14.94
N ARG A 149 -14.75 -3.94 14.64
CA ARG A 149 -15.36 -4.37 13.36
C ARG A 149 -14.76 -3.62 12.16
N ASP A 150 -14.37 -2.34 12.36
CA ASP A 150 -13.68 -1.58 11.31
C ASP A 150 -12.28 -2.15 11.06
N LEU A 151 -11.54 -2.50 12.11
CA LEU A 151 -10.24 -3.15 11.99
C LEU A 151 -10.33 -4.41 11.10
N GLN A 152 -11.32 -5.27 11.34
CA GLN A 152 -11.54 -6.47 10.52
C GLN A 152 -11.83 -6.12 9.04
N ARG A 153 -12.61 -5.05 8.77
CA ARG A 153 -12.85 -4.59 7.38
C ARG A 153 -11.57 -4.16 6.69
N PHE A 154 -10.69 -3.45 7.39
CA PHE A 154 -9.38 -3.06 6.86
C PHE A 154 -8.48 -4.27 6.61
N GLU A 155 -8.46 -5.25 7.53
CA GLU A 155 -7.72 -6.50 7.38
C GLU A 155 -8.20 -7.28 6.16
N ASP A 156 -9.51 -7.46 5.99
CA ASP A 156 -10.13 -8.15 4.86
C ASP A 156 -9.83 -7.46 3.52
N ALA A 157 -9.96 -6.13 3.45
CA ALA A 157 -9.65 -5.36 2.25
C ALA A 157 -8.15 -5.47 1.90
N THR A 158 -7.27 -5.41 2.90
CA THR A 158 -5.82 -5.56 2.72
C THR A 158 -5.47 -6.95 2.24
N ALA A 159 -6.09 -8.00 2.77
CA ALA A 159 -5.85 -9.39 2.35
C ALA A 159 -6.21 -9.60 0.88
N ARG A 160 -7.33 -9.05 0.40
CA ARG A 160 -7.71 -9.11 -1.03
C ARG A 160 -6.75 -8.28 -1.90
N MET A 161 -6.32 -7.12 -1.44
CA MET A 161 -5.32 -6.29 -2.13
C MET A 161 -3.98 -7.02 -2.29
N ASP A 162 -3.56 -7.80 -1.29
CA ASP A 162 -2.30 -8.55 -1.26
C ASP A 162 -2.41 -9.93 -1.95
N ALA A 163 -3.59 -10.32 -2.42
CA ALA A 163 -3.79 -11.64 -3.03
C ALA A 163 -3.02 -11.80 -4.34
N GLN A 164 -2.92 -10.73 -5.16
CA GLN A 164 -2.42 -10.85 -6.52
C GLN A 164 -1.51 -9.66 -6.91
N CYS A 165 -0.29 -10.01 -7.38
CA CYS A 165 0.68 -9.06 -7.90
C CYS A 165 0.45 -8.77 -9.39
N PRO A 166 0.23 -7.51 -9.79
CA PRO A 166 0.02 -7.17 -11.20
C PRO A 166 1.32 -7.08 -12.00
N LEU A 167 2.49 -6.91 -11.36
CA LEU A 167 3.76 -6.70 -12.06
C LEU A 167 4.14 -7.91 -12.91
N GLY A 168 4.52 -7.66 -14.17
CA GLY A 168 4.75 -8.65 -15.20
C GLY A 168 3.54 -8.89 -16.11
N SER A 169 2.42 -8.19 -15.88
CA SER A 169 1.27 -8.17 -16.79
C SER A 169 1.54 -7.36 -18.07
N GLY A 170 2.60 -6.54 -18.07
CA GLY A 170 2.94 -5.66 -19.19
C GLY A 170 1.86 -4.61 -19.41
N ALA A 171 1.66 -4.22 -20.67
CA ALA A 171 0.61 -3.26 -21.02
C ALA A 171 -0.80 -3.82 -20.78
N LEU A 172 -1.02 -5.09 -21.14
CA LEU A 172 -2.29 -5.83 -20.96
C LEU A 172 -2.18 -7.36 -21.18
N ALA A 173 -1.18 -7.82 -21.93
CA ALA A 173 -1.06 -9.20 -22.39
C ALA A 173 0.30 -9.86 -22.04
N GLY A 174 0.99 -9.33 -21.04
CA GLY A 174 2.31 -9.80 -20.63
C GLY A 174 3.42 -9.33 -21.57
N THR A 175 4.50 -10.10 -21.61
CA THR A 175 5.70 -9.82 -22.43
C THR A 175 6.31 -11.12 -22.94
N THR A 176 7.13 -11.02 -24.00
CA THR A 176 7.90 -12.16 -24.52
C THR A 176 9.18 -12.44 -23.72
N TYR A 177 9.57 -11.56 -22.79
CA TYR A 177 10.67 -11.83 -21.87
C TYR A 177 10.27 -12.91 -20.84
N PRO A 178 11.20 -13.80 -20.46
CA PRO A 178 10.94 -14.87 -19.50
C PRO A 178 10.95 -14.34 -18.05
N LEU A 179 9.99 -13.49 -17.71
CA LEU A 179 9.89 -12.90 -16.35
C LEU A 179 9.49 -13.94 -15.32
N ASP A 180 10.15 -13.92 -14.16
CA ASP A 180 9.76 -14.71 -12.97
C ASP A 180 8.75 -13.92 -12.13
N ARG A 181 7.48 -13.98 -12.53
CA ARG A 181 6.38 -13.29 -11.84
C ARG A 181 6.14 -13.79 -10.42
N GLN A 182 6.44 -15.08 -10.16
CA GLN A 182 6.33 -15.66 -8.83
C GLN A 182 7.35 -15.03 -7.87
N PHE A 183 8.61 -14.95 -8.29
CA PHE A 183 9.66 -14.26 -7.53
C PHE A 183 9.27 -12.82 -7.19
N THR A 184 8.74 -12.09 -8.18
CA THR A 184 8.32 -10.70 -8.00
C THR A 184 7.18 -10.60 -6.97
N ALA A 185 6.15 -11.45 -7.07
CA ALA A 185 5.03 -11.48 -6.13
C ALA A 185 5.51 -11.75 -4.70
N GLU A 186 6.32 -12.77 -4.49
CA GLU A 186 6.87 -13.15 -3.18
C GLU A 186 7.71 -12.02 -2.56
N LYS A 187 8.61 -11.42 -3.34
CA LYS A 187 9.49 -10.33 -2.86
C LYS A 187 8.72 -9.05 -2.50
N LEU A 188 7.57 -8.82 -3.14
CA LEU A 188 6.69 -7.69 -2.85
C LEU A 188 5.61 -8.02 -1.80
N GLY A 189 5.57 -9.26 -1.29
CA GLY A 189 4.63 -9.67 -0.24
C GLY A 189 3.22 -9.91 -0.74
N PHE A 190 3.05 -10.31 -2.00
CA PHE A 190 1.80 -10.79 -2.56
C PHE A 190 1.72 -12.32 -2.47
N ALA A 191 0.50 -12.85 -2.38
CA ALA A 191 0.29 -14.29 -2.30
C ALA A 191 0.62 -15.02 -3.64
N ALA A 192 0.34 -14.38 -4.78
CA ALA A 192 0.59 -14.95 -6.10
C ALA A 192 0.66 -13.83 -7.18
N PRO A 193 1.19 -14.10 -8.38
CA PRO A 193 0.99 -13.21 -9.53
C PRO A 193 -0.48 -13.24 -9.99
N CYS A 194 -0.96 -12.15 -10.61
CA CYS A 194 -2.29 -12.11 -11.22
C CYS A 194 -2.45 -13.23 -12.25
N PRO A 195 -3.52 -14.02 -12.23
CA PRO A 195 -3.74 -15.11 -13.17
C PRO A 195 -4.08 -14.62 -14.59
N ASN A 196 -4.66 -13.43 -14.70
CA ASN A 196 -5.00 -12.78 -15.96
C ASN A 196 -4.33 -11.41 -16.03
N SER A 197 -3.53 -11.16 -17.06
CA SER A 197 -2.75 -9.92 -17.21
C SER A 197 -3.60 -8.70 -17.51
N LEU A 198 -4.72 -8.87 -18.23
CA LEU A 198 -5.63 -7.76 -18.52
C LEU A 198 -6.36 -7.30 -17.27
N ASP A 199 -6.84 -8.24 -16.45
CA ASP A 199 -7.41 -7.96 -15.13
C ASP A 199 -6.35 -7.31 -14.20
N GLY A 200 -5.13 -7.84 -14.21
CA GLY A 200 -4.03 -7.32 -13.37
C GLY A 200 -3.73 -5.84 -13.55
N VAL A 201 -3.83 -5.31 -14.78
CA VAL A 201 -3.59 -3.89 -15.07
C VAL A 201 -4.83 -3.02 -14.92
N SER A 202 -6.04 -3.59 -15.02
CA SER A 202 -7.30 -2.84 -15.04
C SER A 202 -8.00 -2.78 -13.69
N ASP A 203 -7.82 -3.78 -12.82
CA ASP A 203 -8.49 -3.86 -11.52
C ASP A 203 -8.21 -2.65 -10.62
N ARG A 204 -9.29 -2.11 -10.07
CA ARG A 204 -9.29 -1.02 -9.07
C ARG A 204 -10.30 -1.28 -7.94
N ASP A 205 -10.85 -2.51 -7.85
CA ASP A 205 -11.84 -2.88 -6.83
C ASP A 205 -11.28 -2.65 -5.42
N PHE A 206 -9.99 -2.96 -5.21
CA PHE A 206 -9.32 -2.74 -3.94
C PHE A 206 -9.29 -1.26 -3.49
N CYS A 207 -9.31 -0.30 -4.43
CA CYS A 207 -9.44 1.12 -4.11
C CYS A 207 -10.81 1.43 -3.53
N ILE A 208 -11.87 0.87 -4.15
CA ILE A 208 -13.27 1.06 -3.73
C ILE A 208 -13.51 0.36 -2.40
N GLU A 209 -13.01 -0.85 -2.21
CA GLU A 209 -13.14 -1.59 -0.95
C GLU A 209 -12.49 -0.84 0.23
N LEU A 210 -11.27 -0.34 0.03
CA LEU A 210 -10.59 0.45 1.07
C LEU A 210 -11.34 1.75 1.36
N ALA A 211 -11.83 2.46 0.33
CA ALA A 211 -12.61 3.68 0.48
C ALA A 211 -13.92 3.41 1.26
N ASN A 212 -14.58 2.27 1.01
CA ASN A 212 -15.76 1.86 1.77
C ASN A 212 -15.44 1.57 3.24
N ALA A 213 -14.34 0.86 3.52
CA ALA A 213 -13.90 0.60 4.90
C ALA A 213 -13.61 1.91 5.65
N ILE A 214 -12.92 2.86 5.00
CA ILE A 214 -12.67 4.20 5.55
C ILE A 214 -13.99 4.93 5.81
N SER A 215 -14.94 4.91 4.88
CA SER A 215 -16.23 5.60 5.01
C SER A 215 -17.03 5.08 6.20
N ILE A 216 -17.07 3.76 6.42
CA ILE A 216 -17.75 3.16 7.58
C ILE A 216 -17.04 3.55 8.89
N CYS A 217 -15.72 3.50 8.91
CA CYS A 217 -14.94 3.91 10.08
C CYS A 217 -15.19 5.40 10.42
N MET A 218 -15.20 6.28 9.43
CA MET A 218 -15.48 7.70 9.62
C MET A 218 -16.91 7.95 10.14
N MET A 219 -17.89 7.14 9.70
CA MET A 219 -19.25 7.19 10.26
C MET A 219 -19.26 6.83 11.75
N HIS A 220 -18.48 5.86 12.19
CA HIS A 220 -18.38 5.49 13.61
C HIS A 220 -17.65 6.54 14.46
N LEU A 221 -16.84 7.39 13.85
CA LEU A 221 -16.12 8.48 14.52
C LEU A 221 -16.94 9.79 14.57
N SER A 222 -18.02 9.91 13.81
CA SER A 222 -18.89 11.11 13.81
C SER A 222 -19.98 11.03 14.84
#